data_a849001f1c357ac769ae6f277bedc60a
#
_entry.id   a849001f1c357ac769ae6f277bedc60a
#
_cell.length_a   1.000
_cell.length_b   1.000
_cell.length_c   1.000
_cell.angle_alpha   90.00
_cell.angle_beta   90.00
_cell.angle_gamma   90.00
#
_symmetry.space_group_name_H-M   'P 1'
#
loop_
_entity.id
_entity.type
_entity.pdbx_description
1 polymer ?
#
loop_
_entity_poly.entity_id
_entity_poly.type
_entity_poly.pdbx_seq_one_letter_code
_entity_poly.pdbx_strand_id
1 'polypeptide(L)'
;MEQSNSVNKPSGYSFIAKTLHWGFVAIFAYGIYKQVDTIEQLEDAALLRFEVIFAAVFLTLLLLRFFYMTRTQSSSLPESTAWWQKLAAKVVHYGIYVSFGSIAASGILIGVLYSLGVKAGFVIEAIVGLHEISVTLSYYLIALHVLAAIYHRFLKDGVWSAMVPVCKED
;
A
#
# COMPACT_ATOMS: atom_id res chain seq x y z
N MET A 1 -7.40 -23.55 -42.85
CA MET A 1 -6.72 -23.72 -41.54
C MET A 1 -6.68 -22.35 -40.88
N GLU A 2 -7.67 -22.07 -40.06
CA GLU A 2 -7.85 -20.81 -39.33
C GLU A 2 -7.09 -20.95 -38.02
N GLN A 3 -5.90 -20.34 -37.95
CA GLN A 3 -5.16 -20.22 -36.67
C GLN A 3 -5.92 -19.24 -35.81
N SER A 4 -6.69 -19.76 -34.86
CA SER A 4 -7.27 -18.94 -33.79
C SER A 4 -6.13 -18.31 -32.98
N ASN A 5 -5.88 -17.03 -33.19
CA ASN A 5 -5.10 -16.20 -32.32
C ASN A 5 -5.83 -16.12 -30.96
N SER A 6 -5.58 -17.08 -30.09
CA SER A 6 -5.94 -16.97 -28.70
C SER A 6 -5.03 -15.89 -28.11
N VAL A 7 -5.52 -14.64 -28.09
CA VAL A 7 -4.93 -13.57 -27.30
C VAL A 7 -4.93 -14.08 -25.85
N ASN A 8 -3.74 -14.38 -25.33
CA ASN A 8 -3.54 -14.79 -23.95
C ASN A 8 -4.11 -13.70 -23.05
N LYS A 9 -5.35 -13.88 -22.59
CA LYS A 9 -5.95 -13.00 -21.57
C LYS A 9 -5.05 -13.06 -20.34
N PRO A 10 -4.58 -11.91 -19.80
CA PRO A 10 -3.75 -11.92 -18.61
C PRO A 10 -4.45 -12.71 -17.52
N SER A 11 -3.77 -13.68 -16.93
CA SER A 11 -4.31 -14.45 -15.82
C SER A 11 -4.55 -13.50 -14.64
N GLY A 12 -5.81 -13.35 -14.21
CA GLY A 12 -6.16 -12.49 -13.07
C GLY A 12 -5.45 -12.95 -11.79
N TYR A 13 -5.23 -12.04 -10.88
CA TYR A 13 -4.65 -12.36 -9.56
C TYR A 13 -5.48 -13.40 -8.82
N SER A 14 -4.82 -14.21 -8.00
CA SER A 14 -5.48 -15.23 -7.18
C SER A 14 -6.47 -14.62 -6.19
N PHE A 15 -7.44 -15.42 -5.71
CA PHE A 15 -8.39 -14.98 -4.69
C PHE A 15 -7.68 -14.44 -3.45
N ILE A 16 -6.64 -15.13 -2.99
CA ILE A 16 -5.83 -14.72 -1.82
C ILE A 16 -5.16 -13.36 -2.08
N ALA A 17 -4.59 -13.14 -3.28
CA ALA A 17 -3.98 -11.86 -3.64
C ALA A 17 -4.98 -10.70 -3.57
N LYS A 18 -6.21 -10.91 -4.08
CA LYS A 18 -7.30 -9.91 -4.02
C LYS A 18 -7.77 -9.66 -2.59
N THR A 19 -7.95 -10.70 -1.80
CA THR A 19 -8.34 -10.58 -0.38
C THR A 19 -7.29 -9.82 0.42
N LEU A 20 -6.01 -10.13 0.26
CA LEU A 20 -4.92 -9.40 0.90
C LEU A 20 -4.87 -7.94 0.44
N HIS A 21 -5.11 -7.66 -0.84
CA HIS A 21 -5.12 -6.30 -1.36
C HIS A 21 -6.26 -5.47 -0.74
N TRP A 22 -7.49 -5.94 -0.85
CA TRP A 22 -8.66 -5.19 -0.39
C TRP A 22 -8.76 -5.14 1.15
N GLY A 23 -8.35 -6.20 1.84
CA GLY A 23 -8.21 -6.19 3.29
C GLY A 23 -7.19 -5.15 3.75
N PHE A 24 -6.05 -5.03 3.04
CA PHE A 24 -5.05 -4.02 3.33
C PHE A 24 -5.57 -2.59 3.06
N VAL A 25 -6.33 -2.38 1.97
CA VAL A 25 -7.00 -1.11 1.69
C VAL A 25 -7.94 -0.71 2.84
N ALA A 26 -8.74 -1.66 3.33
CA ALA A 26 -9.67 -1.40 4.44
C ALA A 26 -8.94 -1.01 5.74
N ILE A 27 -7.85 -1.73 6.08
CA ILE A 27 -7.04 -1.43 7.28
C ILE A 27 -6.35 -0.08 7.15
N PHE A 28 -5.82 0.26 5.96
CA PHE A 28 -5.21 1.56 5.72
C PHE A 28 -6.25 2.70 5.84
N ALA A 29 -7.44 2.55 5.23
CA ALA A 29 -8.52 3.52 5.36
C ALA A 29 -8.96 3.70 6.83
N TYR A 30 -8.99 2.61 7.60
CA TYR A 30 -9.26 2.69 9.03
C TYR A 30 -8.15 3.44 9.78
N GLY A 31 -6.88 3.24 9.44
CA GLY A 31 -5.75 3.98 10.00
C GLY A 31 -5.87 5.49 9.75
N ILE A 32 -6.23 5.89 8.51
CA ILE A 32 -6.48 7.31 8.20
C ILE A 32 -7.63 7.87 9.05
N TYR A 33 -8.72 7.12 9.18
CA TYR A 33 -9.88 7.57 9.99
C TYR A 33 -9.54 7.72 11.48
N LYS A 34 -8.62 6.91 12.00
CA LYS A 34 -8.17 6.90 13.40
C LYS A 34 -6.92 7.73 13.64
N GLN A 35 -6.42 8.40 12.64
CA GLN A 35 -5.20 9.20 12.73
C GLN A 35 -5.26 10.16 13.93
N VAL A 36 -4.15 10.24 14.66
CA VAL A 36 -3.95 11.18 15.78
C VAL A 36 -3.76 12.58 15.20
N ASP A 37 -4.50 13.55 15.71
CA ASP A 37 -4.41 14.94 15.22
C ASP A 37 -3.12 15.63 15.68
N THR A 38 -2.68 15.34 16.91
CA THR A 38 -1.45 15.90 17.48
C THR A 38 -0.69 14.86 18.30
N ILE A 39 0.63 15.00 18.35
CA ILE A 39 1.51 14.05 19.04
C ILE A 39 1.27 14.03 20.56
N GLU A 40 0.78 15.12 21.14
CA GLU A 40 0.43 15.24 22.55
C GLU A 40 -0.67 14.27 22.98
N GLN A 41 -1.55 13.88 22.06
CA GLN A 41 -2.59 12.87 22.32
C GLN A 41 -1.99 11.50 22.71
N LEU A 42 -0.74 11.23 22.33
CA LEU A 42 -0.02 10.01 22.72
C LEU A 42 0.38 9.99 24.22
N GLU A 43 0.09 11.05 24.97
CA GLU A 43 0.19 11.02 26.44
C GLU A 43 -0.87 10.10 27.07
N ASP A 44 -1.98 9.87 26.37
CA ASP A 44 -2.92 8.81 26.75
C ASP A 44 -2.28 7.42 26.48
N ALA A 45 -2.00 6.72 27.56
CA ALA A 45 -1.35 5.41 27.49
C ALA A 45 -2.19 4.34 26.75
N ALA A 46 -3.53 4.46 26.75
CA ALA A 46 -4.39 3.54 26.02
C ALA A 46 -4.31 3.80 24.52
N LEU A 47 -4.34 5.08 24.11
CA LEU A 47 -4.16 5.48 22.73
C LEU A 47 -2.77 5.11 22.21
N LEU A 48 -1.71 5.41 22.95
CA LEU A 48 -0.33 5.05 22.61
C LEU A 48 -0.19 3.54 22.35
N ARG A 49 -0.73 2.72 23.26
CA ARG A 49 -0.72 1.26 23.10
C ARG A 49 -1.49 0.82 21.84
N PHE A 50 -2.65 1.43 21.60
CA PHE A 50 -3.43 1.12 20.40
C PHE A 50 -2.65 1.42 19.12
N GLU A 51 -2.03 2.62 19.02
CA GLU A 51 -1.27 3.04 17.84
C GLU A 51 -0.06 2.13 17.59
N VAL A 52 0.68 1.74 18.62
CA VAL A 52 1.82 0.82 18.50
C VAL A 52 1.38 -0.57 18.03
N ILE A 53 0.30 -1.11 18.62
CA ILE A 53 -0.22 -2.42 18.22
C ILE A 53 -0.75 -2.36 16.78
N PHE A 54 -1.50 -1.30 16.44
CA PHE A 54 -2.01 -1.10 15.10
C PHE A 54 -0.88 -1.02 14.06
N ALA A 55 0.17 -0.24 14.32
CA ALA A 55 1.33 -0.13 13.45
C ALA A 55 2.07 -1.48 13.30
N ALA A 56 2.21 -2.26 14.37
CA ALA A 56 2.83 -3.58 14.33
C ALA A 56 2.00 -4.59 13.49
N VAL A 57 0.69 -4.61 13.66
CA VAL A 57 -0.24 -5.43 12.86
C VAL A 57 -0.19 -5.01 11.40
N PHE A 58 -0.25 -3.70 11.13
CA PHE A 58 -0.17 -3.15 9.78
C PHE A 58 1.13 -3.55 9.08
N LEU A 59 2.28 -3.41 9.76
CA LEU A 59 3.58 -3.81 9.23
C LEU A 59 3.64 -5.31 8.93
N THR A 60 3.13 -6.14 9.84
CA THR A 60 3.08 -7.58 9.66
C THR A 60 2.27 -7.96 8.43
N LEU A 61 1.08 -7.40 8.27
CA LEU A 61 0.22 -7.64 7.10
C LEU A 61 0.84 -7.11 5.80
N LEU A 62 1.54 -5.97 5.85
CA LEU A 62 2.29 -5.43 4.73
C LEU A 62 3.36 -6.41 4.24
N LEU A 63 4.16 -6.96 5.17
CA LEU A 63 5.21 -7.92 4.87
C LEU A 63 4.62 -9.23 4.31
N LEU A 64 3.57 -9.75 4.93
CA LEU A 64 2.88 -10.95 4.44
C LEU A 64 2.36 -10.74 3.01
N ARG A 65 1.73 -9.60 2.74
CA ARG A 65 1.27 -9.25 1.40
C ARG A 65 2.42 -9.12 0.42
N PHE A 66 3.50 -8.43 0.80
CA PHE A 66 4.68 -8.25 -0.04
C PHE A 66 5.29 -9.59 -0.44
N PHE A 67 5.57 -10.46 0.52
CA PHE A 67 6.16 -11.77 0.26
C PHE A 67 5.22 -12.68 -0.55
N TYR A 68 3.93 -12.67 -0.24
CA TYR A 68 2.97 -13.43 -1.01
C TYR A 68 2.93 -12.98 -2.47
N MET A 69 2.78 -11.67 -2.71
CA MET A 69 2.69 -11.12 -4.06
C MET A 69 3.96 -11.37 -4.88
N THR A 70 5.14 -11.15 -4.29
CA THR A 70 6.42 -11.33 -4.99
C THR A 70 6.77 -12.79 -5.30
N ARG A 71 6.24 -13.75 -4.52
CA ARG A 71 6.52 -15.18 -4.70
C ARG A 71 5.49 -15.90 -5.55
N THR A 72 4.26 -15.43 -5.63
CA THR A 72 3.14 -16.19 -6.20
C THR A 72 2.44 -15.49 -7.36
N GLN A 73 2.65 -14.19 -7.57
CA GLN A 73 1.92 -13.44 -8.58
C GLN A 73 2.86 -12.83 -9.63
N SER A 74 2.42 -12.84 -10.87
CA SER A 74 3.06 -12.12 -11.98
C SER A 74 2.35 -10.81 -12.27
N SER A 75 2.98 -9.93 -13.04
CA SER A 75 2.36 -8.67 -13.48
C SER A 75 1.15 -8.95 -14.37
N SER A 76 0.05 -8.21 -14.13
CA SER A 76 -1.13 -8.24 -15.00
C SER A 76 -1.03 -7.31 -16.21
N LEU A 77 0.07 -6.56 -16.35
CA LEU A 77 0.28 -5.69 -17.52
C LEU A 77 0.48 -6.53 -18.79
N PRO A 78 -0.18 -6.15 -19.91
CA PRO A 78 0.04 -6.79 -21.20
C PRO A 78 1.52 -6.82 -21.61
N GLU A 79 1.93 -7.84 -22.34
CA GLU A 79 3.31 -7.95 -22.83
C GLU A 79 3.68 -6.79 -23.76
N SER A 80 2.71 -6.30 -24.54
CA SER A 80 2.84 -5.15 -25.44
C SER A 80 3.01 -3.79 -24.72
N THR A 81 2.81 -3.73 -23.41
CA THR A 81 2.96 -2.48 -22.63
C THR A 81 4.40 -1.95 -22.75
N ALA A 82 4.53 -0.64 -23.01
CA ALA A 82 5.83 0.01 -23.15
C ALA A 82 6.68 -0.15 -21.89
N TRP A 83 8.00 -0.27 -22.07
CA TRP A 83 8.94 -0.51 -20.97
C TRP A 83 8.87 0.56 -19.87
N TRP A 84 8.69 1.81 -20.24
CA TRP A 84 8.58 2.92 -19.28
C TRP A 84 7.30 2.84 -18.43
N GLN A 85 6.18 2.36 -18.99
CA GLN A 85 4.94 2.13 -18.23
C GLN A 85 5.13 0.98 -17.24
N LYS A 86 5.81 -0.10 -17.65
CA LYS A 86 6.18 -1.21 -16.75
C LYS A 86 7.08 -0.74 -15.61
N LEU A 87 8.04 0.15 -15.91
CA LEU A 87 8.92 0.75 -14.92
C LEU A 87 8.13 1.66 -13.96
N ALA A 88 7.28 2.55 -14.49
CA ALA A 88 6.43 3.42 -13.69
C ALA A 88 5.53 2.63 -12.74
N ALA A 89 4.89 1.55 -13.23
CA ALA A 89 4.09 0.68 -12.40
C ALA A 89 4.91 0.04 -11.26
N LYS A 90 6.13 -0.43 -11.54
CA LYS A 90 7.03 -0.94 -10.49
C LYS A 90 7.39 0.13 -9.47
N VAL A 91 7.79 1.31 -9.92
CA VAL A 91 8.18 2.44 -9.03
C VAL A 91 7.03 2.81 -8.12
N VAL A 92 5.80 2.95 -8.64
CA VAL A 92 4.62 3.27 -7.83
C VAL A 92 4.33 2.16 -6.82
N HIS A 93 4.32 0.88 -7.23
CA HIS A 93 4.02 -0.21 -6.31
C HIS A 93 5.09 -0.35 -5.21
N TYR A 94 6.38 -0.35 -5.55
CA TYR A 94 7.45 -0.42 -4.55
C TYR A 94 7.48 0.84 -3.68
N GLY A 95 7.22 2.01 -4.25
CA GLY A 95 7.09 3.26 -3.52
C GLY A 95 5.99 3.19 -2.46
N ILE A 96 4.82 2.62 -2.77
CA ILE A 96 3.74 2.37 -1.80
C ILE A 96 4.22 1.44 -0.68
N TYR A 97 4.90 0.34 -1.00
CA TYR A 97 5.42 -0.58 0.03
C TYR A 97 6.44 0.11 0.95
N VAL A 98 7.35 0.89 0.37
CA VAL A 98 8.37 1.63 1.14
C VAL A 98 7.72 2.69 2.02
N SER A 99 6.79 3.49 1.48
CA SER A 99 6.07 4.51 2.25
C SER A 99 5.29 3.89 3.41
N PHE A 100 4.54 2.83 3.17
CA PHE A 100 3.78 2.14 4.21
C PHE A 100 4.68 1.48 5.26
N GLY A 101 5.80 0.90 4.84
CA GLY A 101 6.81 0.35 5.76
C GLY A 101 7.41 1.44 6.64
N SER A 102 7.72 2.62 6.05
CA SER A 102 8.23 3.77 6.79
C SER A 102 7.21 4.33 7.78
N ILE A 103 5.92 4.45 7.39
CA ILE A 103 4.83 4.88 8.27
C ILE A 103 4.73 3.94 9.48
N ALA A 104 4.67 2.63 9.25
CA ALA A 104 4.54 1.66 10.33
C ALA A 104 5.77 1.64 11.24
N ALA A 105 6.98 1.60 10.66
CA ALA A 105 8.22 1.56 11.43
C ALA A 105 8.45 2.84 12.25
N SER A 106 8.22 4.01 11.65
CA SER A 106 8.32 5.29 12.36
C SER A 106 7.24 5.42 13.44
N GLY A 107 6.00 4.98 13.19
CA GLY A 107 4.94 4.96 14.18
C GLY A 107 5.28 4.09 15.40
N ILE A 108 5.82 2.88 15.19
CA ILE A 108 6.32 2.03 16.28
C ILE A 108 7.44 2.73 17.04
N LEU A 109 8.38 3.36 16.33
CA LEU A 109 9.52 4.02 16.94
C LEU A 109 9.10 5.25 17.77
N ILE A 110 8.15 6.05 17.28
CA ILE A 110 7.52 7.15 18.04
C ILE A 110 6.93 6.59 19.34
N GLY A 111 6.14 5.52 19.25
CA GLY A 111 5.52 4.90 20.42
C GLY A 111 6.54 4.39 21.44
N VAL A 112 7.64 3.78 20.99
CA VAL A 112 8.75 3.35 21.86
C VAL A 112 9.40 4.56 22.55
N LEU A 113 9.72 5.62 21.80
CA LEU A 113 10.34 6.81 22.37
C LEU A 113 9.44 7.49 23.43
N TYR A 114 8.14 7.61 23.14
CA TYR A 114 7.16 8.13 24.10
C TYR A 114 7.10 7.29 25.38
N SER A 115 7.09 5.98 25.27
CA SER A 115 7.08 5.08 26.43
C SER A 115 8.36 5.14 27.26
N LEU A 116 9.49 5.54 26.63
CA LEU A 116 10.77 5.81 27.32
C LEU A 116 10.89 7.24 27.87
N GLY A 117 9.86 8.07 27.72
CA GLY A 117 9.85 9.45 28.18
C GLY A 117 10.53 10.45 27.23
N VAL A 118 10.94 10.03 26.03
CA VAL A 118 11.52 10.90 25.00
C VAL A 118 10.39 11.53 24.20
N LYS A 119 9.89 12.67 24.65
CA LYS A 119 8.73 13.36 24.08
C LYS A 119 9.08 14.63 23.28
N ALA A 120 10.32 15.10 23.33
CA ALA A 120 10.79 16.30 22.67
C ALA A 120 12.26 16.17 22.26
N GLY A 121 12.71 17.06 21.38
CA GLY A 121 14.10 17.15 20.89
C GLY A 121 14.30 16.52 19.52
N PHE A 122 15.49 16.72 18.98
CA PHE A 122 15.83 16.43 17.59
C PHE A 122 15.47 14.99 17.14
N VAL A 123 15.66 13.98 18.00
CA VAL A 123 15.43 12.57 17.60
C VAL A 123 13.96 12.31 17.33
N ILE A 124 13.08 12.68 18.26
CA ILE A 124 11.63 12.47 18.09
C ILE A 124 11.08 13.32 16.94
N GLU A 125 11.52 14.57 16.82
CA GLU A 125 11.10 15.47 15.74
C GLU A 125 11.50 14.94 14.37
N ALA A 126 12.71 14.39 14.22
CA ALA A 126 13.17 13.79 12.97
C ALA A 126 12.33 12.56 12.59
N ILE A 127 11.93 11.72 13.55
CA ILE A 127 11.15 10.52 13.32
C ILE A 127 9.69 10.88 12.98
N VAL A 128 9.13 11.87 13.67
CA VAL A 128 7.81 12.42 13.35
C VAL A 128 7.80 13.01 11.94
N GLY A 129 8.81 13.82 11.60
CA GLY A 129 8.95 14.36 10.23
C GLY A 129 9.07 13.27 9.17
N LEU A 130 9.81 12.19 9.43
CA LEU A 130 9.86 11.04 8.53
C LEU A 130 8.47 10.37 8.37
N HIS A 131 7.73 10.23 9.47
CA HIS A 131 6.37 9.68 9.47
C HIS A 131 5.44 10.52 8.58
N GLU A 132 5.39 11.82 8.80
CA GLU A 132 4.54 12.78 8.06
C GLU A 132 4.87 12.81 6.56
N ILE A 133 6.16 12.86 6.22
CA ILE A 133 6.61 12.81 4.83
C ILE A 133 6.17 11.49 4.17
N SER A 134 6.30 10.37 4.89
CA SER A 134 5.91 9.05 4.38
C SER A 134 4.39 8.95 4.18
N VAL A 135 3.59 9.51 5.08
CA VAL A 135 2.13 9.61 4.95
C VAL A 135 1.77 10.45 3.72
N THR A 136 2.34 11.63 3.59
CA THR A 136 2.10 12.53 2.45
C THR A 136 2.47 11.87 1.12
N LEU A 137 3.65 11.23 1.06
CA LEU A 137 4.10 10.51 -0.13
C LEU A 137 3.15 9.35 -0.48
N SER A 138 2.65 8.64 0.53
CA SER A 138 1.71 7.54 0.30
C SER A 138 0.42 7.99 -0.39
N TYR A 139 -0.12 9.15 -0.04
CA TYR A 139 -1.31 9.71 -0.69
C TYR A 139 -1.10 9.98 -2.18
N TYR A 140 0.04 10.58 -2.54
CA TYR A 140 0.36 10.82 -3.96
C TYR A 140 0.54 9.52 -4.73
N LEU A 141 1.25 8.55 -4.15
CA LEU A 141 1.47 7.24 -4.78
C LEU A 141 0.17 6.45 -4.94
N ILE A 142 -0.72 6.48 -3.94
CA ILE A 142 -2.05 5.85 -4.03
C ILE A 142 -2.88 6.54 -5.11
N ALA A 143 -2.90 7.88 -5.16
CA ALA A 143 -3.62 8.60 -6.20
C ALA A 143 -3.13 8.21 -7.60
N LEU A 144 -1.82 8.17 -7.83
CA LEU A 144 -1.24 7.71 -9.08
C LEU A 144 -1.61 6.26 -9.40
N HIS A 145 -1.56 5.37 -8.41
CA HIS A 145 -1.95 3.97 -8.56
C HIS A 145 -3.41 3.81 -8.98
N VAL A 146 -4.31 4.52 -8.31
CA VAL A 146 -5.76 4.48 -8.62
C VAL A 146 -6.03 5.08 -10.00
N LEU A 147 -5.42 6.22 -10.35
CA LEU A 147 -5.57 6.84 -11.66
C LEU A 147 -5.05 5.93 -12.78
N ALA A 148 -3.93 5.25 -12.58
CA ALA A 148 -3.42 4.27 -13.53
C ALA A 148 -4.39 3.08 -13.69
N ALA A 149 -4.97 2.57 -12.59
CA ALA A 149 -5.96 1.49 -12.66
C ALA A 149 -7.23 1.93 -13.43
N ILE A 150 -7.71 3.15 -13.20
CA ILE A 150 -8.85 3.73 -13.93
C ILE A 150 -8.50 3.90 -15.43
N TYR A 151 -7.29 4.38 -15.74
CA TYR A 151 -6.82 4.49 -17.12
C TYR A 151 -6.83 3.13 -17.84
N HIS A 152 -6.29 2.08 -17.20
CA HIS A 152 -6.32 0.73 -17.76
C HIS A 152 -7.74 0.18 -17.94
N ARG A 153 -8.69 0.56 -17.06
CA ARG A 153 -10.10 0.23 -17.25
C ARG A 153 -10.67 0.78 -18.58
N PHE A 154 -10.32 2.04 -18.92
CA PHE A 154 -10.76 2.63 -20.21
C PHE A 154 -10.08 1.98 -21.41
N LEU A 155 -8.86 1.46 -21.24
CA LEU A 155 -8.16 0.70 -22.28
C LEU A 155 -8.76 -0.71 -22.50
N LYS A 156 -9.54 -1.22 -21.56
CA LYS A 156 -10.11 -2.59 -21.59
C LYS A 156 -9.05 -3.68 -21.80
N ASP A 157 -7.90 -3.53 -21.17
CA ASP A 157 -6.74 -4.42 -21.35
C ASP A 157 -6.62 -5.53 -20.28
N GLY A 158 -7.63 -5.65 -19.42
CA GLY A 158 -7.72 -6.69 -18.39
C GLY A 158 -7.03 -6.35 -17.07
N VAL A 159 -6.25 -5.28 -16.98
CA VAL A 159 -5.52 -4.88 -15.76
C VAL A 159 -6.47 -4.55 -14.61
N TRP A 160 -7.55 -3.81 -14.89
CA TRP A 160 -8.59 -3.51 -13.91
C TRP A 160 -9.22 -4.79 -13.37
N SER A 161 -9.73 -5.63 -14.26
CA SER A 161 -10.43 -6.88 -13.94
C SER A 161 -9.54 -7.90 -13.22
N ALA A 162 -8.21 -7.78 -13.37
CA ALA A 162 -7.25 -8.64 -12.68
C ALA A 162 -7.31 -8.47 -11.17
N MET A 163 -7.52 -7.24 -10.65
CA MET A 163 -7.49 -6.95 -9.20
C MET A 163 -8.84 -6.48 -8.64
N VAL A 164 -9.63 -5.73 -9.41
CA VAL A 164 -10.91 -5.15 -8.96
C VAL A 164 -12.03 -6.15 -9.15
N PRO A 165 -12.81 -6.50 -8.10
CA PRO A 165 -13.85 -7.52 -8.18
C PRO A 165 -15.15 -7.03 -8.83
N VAL A 166 -15.34 -5.71 -8.91
CA VAL A 166 -16.56 -5.07 -9.43
C VAL A 166 -16.31 -4.36 -10.75
N CYS A 167 -17.38 -4.15 -11.52
CA CYS A 167 -17.33 -3.44 -12.79
C CYS A 167 -16.23 -3.99 -13.72
N LYS A 168 -16.19 -5.31 -13.88
CA LYS A 168 -15.22 -5.96 -14.76
C LYS A 168 -15.35 -5.47 -16.19
N GLU A 169 -14.25 -5.56 -16.92
CA GLU A 169 -14.21 -5.30 -18.37
C GLU A 169 -14.85 -6.49 -19.10
N ASP A 170 -15.73 -6.17 -20.04
CA ASP A 170 -16.40 -7.13 -20.92
C ASP A 170 -15.47 -7.55 -22.08
#